data_afa375be7ffa38bae55387d90309bc1d
#
_entry.id   afa375be7ffa38bae55387d90309bc1d
#
_cell.length_a   1.000
_cell.length_b   1.000
_cell.length_c   1.000
_cell.angle_alpha   90.00
_cell.angle_beta   90.00
_cell.angle_gamma   90.00
#
_symmetry.space_group_name_H-M   'P 1'
#
loop_
_entity.id
_entity.type
_entity.pdbx_description
1 polymer ?
#
loop_
_entity_poly.entity_id
_entity_poly.type
_entity_poly.pdbx_seq_one_letter_code
_entity_poly.pdbx_strand_id
1 'polypeptide(L)'
;GFDLVKCVLEEIIINNDVQFVLLGTGETELEDYFKYLAAKHPDQVCIRLEFNKSLSKKFYAGADLFLMPSKSEPCGLSQMIASRYGTVPVVRACGGLADTIKPYNENDGSGNGFTFDNYNAHDMMHVIDYALSLYRDHSKWADLVKNVMNVDFSWDVSAKKYIDIYK
;
A
#
# COMPACT_ATOMS: atom_id res chain seq x y z
N GLY A 1 -8.10 8.89 -3.10
CA GLY A 1 -7.16 8.98 -1.96
C GLY A 1 -5.86 9.71 -2.29
N PHE A 2 -5.64 10.07 -3.56
CA PHE A 2 -4.45 10.84 -3.96
C PHE A 2 -4.46 12.27 -3.43
N ASP A 3 -5.62 12.82 -3.09
CA ASP A 3 -5.78 14.07 -2.35
C ASP A 3 -5.10 14.00 -0.97
N LEU A 4 -5.22 12.88 -0.26
CA LEU A 4 -4.51 12.66 1.00
C LEU A 4 -2.99 12.58 0.77
N VAL A 5 -2.57 11.84 -0.25
CA VAL A 5 -1.14 11.71 -0.61
C VAL A 5 -0.55 13.07 -0.93
N LYS A 6 -1.25 13.88 -1.75
CA LYS A 6 -0.84 15.25 -2.11
C LYS A 6 -0.59 16.13 -0.88
N CYS A 7 -1.36 15.95 0.21
CA CYS A 7 -1.22 16.76 1.42
C CYS A 7 0.07 16.51 2.20
N VAL A 8 0.59 15.26 2.23
CA VAL A 8 1.65 14.87 3.16
C VAL A 8 2.88 14.23 2.51
N LEU A 9 2.83 13.91 1.22
CA LEU A 9 3.91 13.16 0.57
C LEU A 9 5.25 13.89 0.62
N GLU A 10 5.25 15.20 0.41
CA GLU A 10 6.50 15.97 0.45
C GLU A 10 7.11 15.96 1.85
N GLU A 11 6.30 16.06 2.90
CA GLU A 11 6.76 15.96 4.28
C GLU A 11 7.33 14.57 4.58
N ILE A 12 6.70 13.50 4.11
CA ILE A 12 7.21 12.14 4.25
C ILE A 12 8.58 11.99 3.57
N ILE A 13 8.74 12.52 2.35
CA ILE A 13 9.99 12.44 1.59
C ILE A 13 11.12 13.22 2.27
N ILE A 14 10.84 14.40 2.79
CA ILE A 14 11.84 15.25 3.45
C ILE A 14 12.30 14.65 4.77
N ASN A 15 11.37 14.05 5.54
CA ASN A 15 11.65 13.56 6.87
C ASN A 15 12.17 12.12 6.91
N ASN A 16 12.11 11.39 5.80
CA ASN A 16 12.49 9.98 5.74
C ASN A 16 13.40 9.69 4.54
N ASP A 17 14.27 8.70 4.69
CA ASP A 17 15.05 8.13 3.60
C ASP A 17 14.19 7.13 2.82
N VAL A 18 13.36 7.65 1.93
CA VAL A 18 12.40 6.89 1.14
C VAL A 18 12.43 7.31 -0.33
N GLN A 19 12.04 6.38 -1.19
CA GLN A 19 11.74 6.65 -2.60
C GLN A 19 10.26 6.43 -2.86
N PHE A 20 9.64 7.35 -3.57
CA PHE A 20 8.25 7.26 -4.00
C PHE A 20 8.17 7.03 -5.49
N VAL A 21 7.45 5.97 -5.89
CA VAL A 21 7.21 5.64 -7.30
C VAL A 21 5.71 5.61 -7.58
N LEU A 22 5.29 6.23 -8.67
CA LEU A 22 3.90 6.25 -9.12
C LEU A 22 3.82 5.83 -10.59
N LEU A 23 2.89 4.93 -10.87
CA LEU A 23 2.53 4.51 -12.22
C LEU A 23 1.02 4.61 -12.41
N GLY A 24 0.58 5.43 -13.33
CA GLY A 24 -0.84 5.58 -13.67
C GLY A 24 -1.13 6.93 -14.30
N THR A 25 -2.38 7.11 -14.69
CA THR A 25 -2.92 8.38 -15.19
C THR A 25 -4.10 8.80 -14.34
N GLY A 26 -4.42 10.08 -14.31
CA GLY A 26 -5.49 10.60 -13.46
C GLY A 26 -5.93 12.00 -13.86
N GLU A 27 -6.46 12.74 -12.91
CA GLU A 27 -6.85 14.13 -13.09
C GLU A 27 -5.61 15.01 -13.33
N THR A 28 -5.72 15.96 -14.27
CA THR A 28 -4.61 16.84 -14.68
C THR A 28 -3.97 17.54 -13.49
N GLU A 29 -4.76 18.04 -12.54
CA GLU A 29 -4.24 18.71 -11.35
C GLU A 29 -3.32 17.81 -10.51
N LEU A 30 -3.69 16.53 -10.35
CA LEU A 30 -2.87 15.55 -9.62
C LEU A 30 -1.61 15.18 -10.41
N GLU A 31 -1.76 14.96 -11.73
CA GLU A 31 -0.61 14.69 -12.59
C GLU A 31 0.42 15.82 -12.56
N ASP A 32 -0.02 17.07 -12.63
CA ASP A 32 0.86 18.24 -12.61
C ASP A 32 1.54 18.40 -11.24
N TYR A 33 0.82 18.14 -10.15
CA TYR A 33 1.42 18.11 -8.81
C TYR A 33 2.53 17.06 -8.71
N PHE A 34 2.28 15.84 -9.16
CA PHE A 34 3.28 14.76 -9.07
C PHE A 34 4.47 15.02 -9.99
N LYS A 35 4.27 15.59 -11.19
CA LYS A 35 5.38 16.05 -12.07
C LYS A 35 6.23 17.10 -11.37
N TYR A 36 5.58 18.09 -10.74
CA TYR A 36 6.28 19.12 -9.97
C TYR A 36 7.11 18.52 -8.85
N LEU A 37 6.53 17.59 -8.08
CA LEU A 37 7.21 16.93 -6.98
C LEU A 37 8.42 16.11 -7.46
N ALA A 38 8.29 15.38 -8.57
CA ALA A 38 9.39 14.65 -9.19
C ALA A 38 10.53 15.56 -9.68
N ALA A 39 10.19 16.73 -10.22
CA ALA A 39 11.20 17.72 -10.61
C ALA A 39 11.92 18.35 -9.40
N LYS A 40 11.21 18.48 -8.27
CA LYS A 40 11.75 19.04 -7.02
C LYS A 40 12.63 18.04 -6.26
N HIS A 41 12.27 16.75 -6.29
CA HIS A 41 12.95 15.66 -5.58
C HIS A 41 13.35 14.53 -6.53
N PRO A 42 14.23 14.76 -7.53
CA PRO A 42 14.51 13.81 -8.61
C PRO A 42 15.16 12.51 -8.15
N ASP A 43 15.84 12.51 -7.01
CA ASP A 43 16.50 11.33 -6.44
C ASP A 43 15.53 10.45 -5.61
N GLN A 44 14.37 10.99 -5.22
CA GLN A 44 13.43 10.32 -4.34
C GLN A 44 12.05 10.08 -4.98
N VAL A 45 11.70 10.80 -6.06
CA VAL A 45 10.36 10.72 -6.67
C VAL A 45 10.45 10.37 -8.15
N CYS A 46 9.85 9.24 -8.52
CA CYS A 46 9.72 8.82 -9.91
C CYS A 46 8.25 8.65 -10.30
N ILE A 47 7.82 9.40 -11.31
CA ILE A 47 6.43 9.39 -11.80
C ILE A 47 6.38 8.92 -13.25
N ARG A 48 5.54 7.94 -13.52
CA ARG A 48 5.27 7.38 -14.85
C ARG A 48 3.78 7.52 -15.16
N LEU A 49 3.43 8.55 -15.93
CA LEU A 49 2.04 8.83 -16.33
C LEU A 49 1.67 8.03 -17.57
N GLU A 50 1.53 6.75 -17.38
CA GLU A 50 1.20 5.80 -18.45
C GLU A 50 0.47 4.57 -17.87
N PHE A 51 -0.27 3.87 -18.73
CA PHE A 51 -0.74 2.51 -18.43
C PHE A 51 0.29 1.51 -18.94
N ASN A 52 1.02 0.85 -18.03
CA ASN A 52 2.07 -0.11 -18.38
C ASN A 52 2.03 -1.34 -17.48
N LYS A 53 1.37 -2.40 -17.98
CA LYS A 53 1.19 -3.67 -17.25
C LYS A 53 2.51 -4.38 -16.94
N SER A 54 3.51 -4.26 -17.79
CA SER A 54 4.83 -4.88 -17.55
C SER A 54 5.58 -4.14 -16.44
N LEU A 55 5.54 -2.82 -16.47
CA LEU A 55 6.19 -1.98 -15.47
C LEU A 55 5.50 -2.09 -14.10
N SER A 56 4.16 -2.22 -14.06
CA SER A 56 3.44 -2.39 -12.79
C SER A 56 3.88 -3.63 -12.02
N LYS A 57 4.17 -4.73 -12.71
CA LYS A 57 4.71 -5.95 -12.07
C LYS A 57 6.07 -5.71 -11.43
N LYS A 58 6.93 -4.90 -12.07
CA LYS A 58 8.23 -4.54 -11.52
C LYS A 58 8.09 -3.65 -10.29
N PHE A 59 7.11 -2.73 -10.30
CA PHE A 59 6.82 -1.89 -9.14
C PHE A 59 6.33 -2.74 -7.96
N TYR A 60 5.37 -3.66 -8.19
CA TYR A 60 4.95 -4.58 -7.13
C TYR A 60 6.10 -5.45 -6.60
N ALA A 61 7.03 -5.88 -7.45
CA ALA A 61 8.13 -6.75 -7.02
C ALA A 61 9.30 -6.00 -6.38
N GLY A 62 9.45 -4.72 -6.66
CA GLY A 62 10.60 -3.93 -6.22
C GLY A 62 10.30 -2.94 -5.10
N ALA A 63 9.05 -2.75 -4.72
CA ALA A 63 8.68 -1.87 -3.63
C ALA A 63 8.61 -2.63 -2.30
N ASP A 64 8.88 -1.93 -1.20
CA ASP A 64 8.72 -2.46 0.16
C ASP A 64 7.31 -2.23 0.69
N LEU A 65 6.74 -1.06 0.38
CA LEU A 65 5.39 -0.64 0.78
C LEU A 65 4.52 -0.36 -0.44
N PHE A 66 3.24 -0.73 -0.35
CA PHE A 66 2.21 -0.40 -1.33
C PHE A 66 1.11 0.44 -0.69
N LEU A 67 1.02 1.71 -1.06
CA LEU A 67 0.06 2.65 -0.50
C LEU A 67 -1.26 2.64 -1.29
N MET A 68 -2.38 2.37 -0.60
CA MET A 68 -3.73 2.36 -1.18
C MET A 68 -4.74 3.07 -0.27
N PRO A 69 -4.75 4.42 -0.22
CA PRO A 69 -5.55 5.22 0.69
C PRO A 69 -6.95 5.50 0.13
N SER A 70 -7.62 4.50 -0.39
CA SER A 70 -8.89 4.65 -1.12
C SER A 70 -9.98 5.28 -0.27
N LYS A 71 -10.70 6.24 -0.84
CA LYS A 71 -11.90 6.82 -0.21
C LYS A 71 -13.04 5.80 -0.15
N SER A 72 -13.14 4.96 -1.17
CA SER A 72 -14.08 3.84 -1.25
C SER A 72 -13.45 2.74 -2.11
N GLU A 73 -13.52 1.50 -1.65
CA GLU A 73 -12.98 0.36 -2.38
C GLU A 73 -13.84 -0.88 -2.14
N PRO A 74 -14.70 -1.25 -3.11
CA PRO A 74 -15.59 -2.40 -2.94
C PRO A 74 -14.85 -3.73 -2.75
N CYS A 75 -13.75 -3.94 -3.44
CA CYS A 75 -12.94 -5.16 -3.39
C CYS A 75 -11.45 -4.85 -3.29
N GLY A 76 -10.88 -4.24 -4.32
CA GLY A 76 -9.44 -4.05 -4.47
C GLY A 76 -8.71 -5.34 -4.88
N LEU A 77 -7.91 -5.23 -5.93
CA LEU A 77 -7.01 -6.32 -6.35
C LEU A 77 -5.54 -5.97 -6.10
N SER A 78 -5.23 -4.70 -6.14
CA SER A 78 -3.84 -4.21 -6.10
C SER A 78 -3.13 -4.55 -4.79
N GLN A 79 -3.82 -4.47 -3.63
CA GLN A 79 -3.27 -4.86 -2.34
C GLN A 79 -2.98 -6.37 -2.27
N MET A 80 -3.85 -7.20 -2.87
CA MET A 80 -3.62 -8.65 -2.92
C MET A 80 -2.46 -9.01 -3.85
N ILE A 81 -2.33 -8.30 -4.98
CA ILE A 81 -1.19 -8.46 -5.89
C ILE A 81 0.10 -8.03 -5.19
N ALA A 82 0.12 -6.86 -4.55
CA ALA A 82 1.27 -6.39 -3.77
C ALA A 82 1.69 -7.42 -2.72
N SER A 83 0.74 -7.92 -1.93
CA SER A 83 0.98 -8.98 -0.94
C SER A 83 1.63 -10.22 -1.55
N ARG A 84 1.18 -10.66 -2.72
CA ARG A 84 1.75 -11.82 -3.39
C ARG A 84 3.21 -11.63 -3.81
N TYR A 85 3.62 -10.39 -4.06
CA TYR A 85 5.02 -10.03 -4.36
C TYR A 85 5.87 -9.76 -3.11
N GLY A 86 5.28 -9.78 -1.91
CA GLY A 86 5.96 -9.46 -0.65
C GLY A 86 6.01 -7.97 -0.33
N THR A 87 5.33 -7.15 -1.11
CA THR A 87 5.19 -5.72 -0.87
C THR A 87 4.09 -5.49 0.15
N VAL A 88 4.43 -4.87 1.28
CA VAL A 88 3.51 -4.73 2.43
C VAL A 88 2.48 -3.63 2.17
N PRO A 89 1.17 -3.94 2.20
CA PRO A 89 0.14 -2.93 1.98
C PRO A 89 -0.02 -1.97 3.16
N VAL A 90 -0.16 -0.68 2.84
CA VAL A 90 -0.63 0.37 3.73
C VAL A 90 -1.94 0.89 3.15
N VAL A 91 -3.06 0.59 3.81
CA VAL A 91 -4.38 0.83 3.23
C VAL A 91 -5.31 1.57 4.19
N ARG A 92 -6.28 2.29 3.63
CA ARG A 92 -7.41 2.71 4.45
C ARG A 92 -8.34 1.52 4.68
N ALA A 93 -8.78 1.31 5.93
CA ALA A 93 -9.68 0.22 6.32
C ALA A 93 -11.11 0.49 5.83
N CYS A 94 -11.37 0.27 4.52
CA CYS A 94 -12.71 0.42 3.94
C CYS A 94 -12.99 -0.72 2.95
N GLY A 95 -14.23 -1.20 2.94
CA GLY A 95 -14.70 -2.26 2.04
C GLY A 95 -13.74 -3.45 1.98
N GLY A 96 -13.42 -3.91 0.79
CA GLY A 96 -12.53 -5.08 0.59
C GLY A 96 -11.11 -4.91 1.10
N LEU A 97 -10.65 -3.67 1.34
CA LEU A 97 -9.34 -3.45 1.98
C LEU A 97 -9.37 -3.89 3.44
N ALA A 98 -10.44 -3.57 4.18
CA ALA A 98 -10.62 -4.02 5.56
C ALA A 98 -10.80 -5.55 5.66
N ASP A 99 -11.36 -6.17 4.61
CA ASP A 99 -11.53 -7.63 4.57
C ASP A 99 -10.20 -8.36 4.36
N THR A 100 -9.33 -7.82 3.51
CA THR A 100 -8.11 -8.47 3.03
C THR A 100 -6.86 -8.13 3.81
N ILE A 101 -6.76 -6.91 4.35
CA ILE A 101 -5.59 -6.44 5.08
C ILE A 101 -5.92 -6.31 6.57
N LYS A 102 -5.16 -7.03 7.39
CA LYS A 102 -5.24 -7.00 8.84
C LYS A 102 -4.06 -6.22 9.41
N PRO A 103 -4.30 -5.28 10.33
CA PRO A 103 -3.22 -4.46 10.88
C PRO A 103 -2.17 -5.31 11.58
N TYR A 104 -0.91 -4.95 11.39
CA TYR A 104 0.20 -5.57 12.10
C TYR A 104 0.09 -5.33 13.61
N ASN A 105 0.29 -6.39 14.40
CA ASN A 105 0.30 -6.36 15.85
C ASN A 105 1.72 -6.62 16.38
N GLU A 106 2.33 -5.65 17.01
CA GLU A 106 3.68 -5.77 17.55
C GLU A 106 3.84 -6.84 18.63
N ASN A 107 2.77 -7.17 19.36
CA ASN A 107 2.86 -8.05 20.53
C ASN A 107 3.02 -9.52 20.14
N ASP A 108 2.40 -9.91 19.03
CA ASP A 108 2.38 -11.30 18.57
C ASP A 108 2.90 -11.49 17.13
N GLY A 109 3.25 -10.38 16.46
CA GLY A 109 3.72 -10.39 15.08
C GLY A 109 2.66 -10.75 14.04
N SER A 110 1.38 -10.80 14.42
CA SER A 110 0.28 -11.11 13.51
C SER A 110 -0.06 -9.93 12.61
N GLY A 111 -0.91 -10.19 11.61
CA GLY A 111 -1.30 -9.20 10.61
C GLY A 111 -0.51 -9.34 9.30
N ASN A 112 -0.98 -8.63 8.27
CA ASN A 112 -0.43 -8.70 6.92
C ASN A 112 -0.35 -7.33 6.22
N GLY A 113 -0.27 -6.26 7.00
CA GLY A 113 -0.14 -4.90 6.48
C GLY A 113 -0.43 -3.85 7.54
N PHE A 114 -0.62 -2.62 7.10
CA PHE A 114 -0.93 -1.49 7.96
C PHE A 114 -2.24 -0.85 7.54
N THR A 115 -3.04 -0.43 8.51
CA THR A 115 -4.36 0.16 8.23
C THR A 115 -4.58 1.45 9.00
N PHE A 116 -5.31 2.38 8.40
CA PHE A 116 -5.86 3.57 9.06
C PHE A 116 -7.36 3.68 8.75
N ASP A 117 -8.14 4.22 9.68
CA ASP A 117 -9.60 4.23 9.59
C ASP A 117 -10.14 5.54 8.99
N ASN A 118 -9.70 6.68 9.51
CA ASN A 118 -10.21 7.97 9.08
C ASN A 118 -9.68 8.34 7.70
N TYR A 119 -10.54 8.97 6.86
CA TYR A 119 -10.10 9.54 5.60
C TYR A 119 -9.38 10.87 5.88
N ASN A 120 -8.16 10.76 6.40
CA ASN A 120 -7.34 11.87 6.89
C ASN A 120 -5.87 11.67 6.51
N ALA A 121 -5.23 12.73 6.00
CA ALA A 121 -3.86 12.68 5.50
C ALA A 121 -2.84 12.43 6.63
N HIS A 122 -3.04 13.01 7.83
CA HIS A 122 -2.12 12.84 8.94
C HIS A 122 -2.26 11.46 9.59
N ASP A 123 -3.48 10.88 9.64
CA ASP A 123 -3.67 9.50 10.09
C ASP A 123 -2.93 8.53 9.16
N MET A 124 -3.03 8.75 7.83
CA MET A 124 -2.28 8.01 6.83
C MET A 124 -0.77 8.17 7.04
N MET A 125 -0.27 9.40 7.21
CA MET A 125 1.14 9.69 7.43
C MET A 125 1.67 9.00 8.67
N HIS A 126 0.93 9.07 9.79
CA HIS A 126 1.30 8.41 11.04
C HIS A 126 1.49 6.90 10.86
N VAL A 127 0.59 6.26 10.09
CA VAL A 127 0.70 4.82 9.80
C VAL A 127 1.87 4.50 8.88
N ILE A 128 2.19 5.39 7.91
CA ILE A 128 3.38 5.26 7.07
C ILE A 128 4.65 5.36 7.93
N ASP A 129 4.74 6.35 8.83
CA ASP A 129 5.89 6.53 9.72
C ASP A 129 6.08 5.30 10.63
N TYR A 130 4.99 4.72 11.12
CA TYR A 130 5.04 3.47 11.89
C TYR A 130 5.56 2.32 11.03
N ALA A 131 5.08 2.16 9.79
CA ALA A 131 5.58 1.14 8.88
C ALA A 131 7.08 1.31 8.58
N LEU A 132 7.54 2.55 8.37
CA LEU A 132 8.95 2.86 8.15
C LEU A 132 9.79 2.60 9.40
N SER A 133 9.25 2.81 10.59
CA SER A 133 9.94 2.46 11.84
C SER A 133 10.16 0.95 11.97
N LEU A 134 9.14 0.15 11.61
CA LEU A 134 9.24 -1.31 11.61
C LEU A 134 10.20 -1.82 10.53
N TYR A 135 10.24 -1.17 9.35
CA TYR A 135 11.15 -1.52 8.26
C TYR A 135 12.62 -1.50 8.69
N ARG A 136 12.99 -0.62 9.62
CA ARG A 136 14.35 -0.53 10.19
C ARG A 136 14.70 -1.73 11.07
N ASP A 137 13.73 -2.44 11.62
CA ASP A 137 13.90 -3.74 12.29
C ASP A 137 13.79 -4.88 11.26
N HIS A 138 14.89 -5.19 10.59
CA HIS A 138 14.91 -6.15 9.49
C HIS A 138 14.37 -7.53 9.87
N SER A 139 14.46 -7.94 11.14
CA SER A 139 13.94 -9.24 11.59
C SER A 139 12.41 -9.23 11.61
N LYS A 140 11.81 -8.23 12.27
CA LYS A 140 10.36 -8.08 12.33
C LYS A 140 9.78 -7.83 10.93
N TRP A 141 10.47 -7.02 10.12
CA TRP A 141 10.07 -6.78 8.74
C TRP A 141 10.03 -8.05 7.90
N ALA A 142 11.08 -8.89 7.98
CA ALA A 142 11.13 -10.16 7.26
C ALA A 142 10.01 -11.11 7.68
N ASP A 143 9.63 -11.13 8.96
CA ASP A 143 8.52 -11.95 9.44
C ASP A 143 7.16 -11.40 8.98
N LEU A 144 6.98 -10.07 8.97
CA LEU A 144 5.79 -9.45 8.38
C LEU A 144 5.67 -9.77 6.89
N VAL A 145 6.76 -9.67 6.11
CA VAL A 145 6.75 -10.01 4.68
C VAL A 145 6.34 -11.48 4.47
N LYS A 146 6.79 -12.40 5.31
CA LYS A 146 6.33 -13.81 5.26
C LYS A 146 4.82 -13.92 5.52
N ASN A 147 4.29 -13.20 6.52
CA ASN A 147 2.87 -13.16 6.78
C ASN A 147 2.10 -12.65 5.55
N VAL A 148 2.55 -11.53 4.98
CA VAL A 148 1.95 -10.91 3.79
C VAL A 148 1.89 -11.90 2.61
N MET A 149 2.99 -12.60 2.32
CA MET A 149 3.07 -13.55 1.21
C MET A 149 2.27 -14.84 1.44
N ASN A 150 2.06 -15.22 2.70
CA ASN A 150 1.36 -16.45 3.06
C ASN A 150 -0.17 -16.32 3.08
N VAL A 151 -0.72 -15.09 2.93
CA VAL A 151 -2.17 -14.93 2.85
C VAL A 151 -2.69 -15.57 1.56
N ASP A 152 -3.62 -16.51 1.71
CA ASP A 152 -4.24 -17.17 0.58
C ASP A 152 -5.50 -16.42 0.13
N PHE A 153 -5.37 -15.71 -1.00
CA PHE A 153 -6.45 -14.99 -1.69
C PHE A 153 -7.04 -15.81 -2.86
N SER A 154 -6.78 -17.13 -2.92
CA SER A 154 -7.24 -17.97 -4.03
C SER A 154 -8.76 -18.18 -4.01
N TRP A 155 -9.27 -18.60 -5.16
CA TRP A 155 -10.66 -19.01 -5.30
C TRP A 155 -11.03 -20.22 -4.45
N ASP A 156 -10.06 -21.08 -4.09
CA ASP A 156 -10.31 -22.24 -3.22
C ASP A 156 -10.80 -21.82 -1.83
N VAL A 157 -10.23 -20.76 -1.26
CA VAL A 157 -10.69 -20.18 0.01
C VAL A 157 -12.10 -19.61 -0.13
N SER A 158 -12.37 -18.88 -1.20
CA SER A 158 -13.68 -18.28 -1.46
C SER A 158 -14.73 -19.37 -1.71
N ALA A 159 -14.41 -20.38 -2.52
CA ALA A 159 -15.33 -21.50 -2.82
C ALA A 159 -15.74 -22.26 -1.56
N LYS A 160 -14.82 -22.51 -0.62
CA LYS A 160 -15.15 -23.14 0.65
C LYS A 160 -16.17 -22.33 1.43
N LYS A 161 -16.03 -21.01 1.51
CA LYS A 161 -17.00 -20.13 2.19
C LYS A 161 -18.38 -20.21 1.52
N TYR A 162 -18.45 -20.26 0.18
CA TYR A 162 -19.73 -20.44 -0.54
C TYR A 162 -20.37 -21.80 -0.24
N ILE A 163 -19.58 -22.87 -0.22
CA ILE A 163 -20.08 -24.21 0.11
C ILE A 163 -20.69 -24.23 1.53
N ASP A 164 -20.09 -23.54 2.49
CA ASP A 164 -20.61 -23.49 3.86
C ASP A 164 -21.95 -22.74 3.99
N ILE A 165 -22.24 -21.80 3.07
CA ILE A 165 -23.54 -21.13 2.99
C ILE A 165 -24.64 -22.07 2.45
N TYR A 166 -24.27 -23.05 1.63
CA TYR A 166 -25.24 -24.00 1.03
C TYR A 166 -25.51 -25.25 1.89
N LYS A 167 -24.82 -25.42 3.02
CA LYS A 167 -25.05 -26.50 4.02
C LYS A 167 -26.05 -26.04 5.08
#